data_16b18f93985c34dfd884ad56a04d97c1
#
_entry.id   16b18f93985c34dfd884ad56a04d97c1
#
_cell.length_a   1.000
_cell.length_b   1.000
_cell.length_c   1.000
_cell.angle_alpha   90.00
_cell.angle_beta   90.00
_cell.angle_gamma   90.00
#
_symmetry.space_group_name_H-M   'P 1'
#
loop_
_entity.id
_entity.type
_entity.pdbx_description
1 polymer ?
#
loop_
_entity_poly.entity_id
_entity_poly.type
_entity_poly.pdbx_seq_one_letter_code
_entity_poly.pdbx_strand_id
1 'polypeptide(L)'
;MKKAANINEFANNLIPENFLSTGDRNVYVPIYDDILKSLRDMVINDQVESQSFFVAGQPGTGKTTALNFFPDRTVETHYSIKYINMRNFLDLSDVDIIDFLLAFAFALVQNTPLDKEYYKRLVEIQRKHKGEIEETAEKESIKAKGAGVSGEVSLSGGFLNFIKLKAGFFSNLKLDRVYRQTTREIFKLKKPFLRDLINELLDKYNEKIAGGKQLLVIIDDLDKLKDVPQINSIFIDNRDYIFSLKCKKIISIPTYLSKAPEIVNYSSQYPIRQFVLRLNHNPFTGEPSEEEKKKIEANRCLLRDVINNRIAGGVSLIDDEALEEAINKSAGIIRQLIRIVYVAAVNVRRLELKKISVNDVREGIHLLRNQLAGTITSSNKIDLLNTILTKNIPA
;
A
#
# COMPACT_ATOMS: atom_id res chain seq x y z
N MET A 1 -16.95 10.86 -5.66
CA MET A 1 -16.58 12.31 -5.48
C MET A 1 -17.45 13.16 -6.38
N LYS A 2 -18.01 14.30 -5.90
CA LYS A 2 -18.75 15.29 -6.72
C LYS A 2 -17.75 16.26 -7.35
N LYS A 3 -17.95 16.60 -8.63
CA LYS A 3 -17.12 17.61 -9.31
C LYS A 3 -17.36 19.00 -8.73
N ALA A 4 -16.28 19.77 -8.57
CA ALA A 4 -16.30 21.06 -7.91
C ALA A 4 -16.86 22.18 -8.81
N ALA A 5 -17.79 22.98 -8.30
CA ALA A 5 -18.33 24.14 -8.96
C ALA A 5 -17.71 25.47 -8.47
N ASN A 6 -16.93 25.44 -7.40
CA ASN A 6 -16.26 26.59 -6.81
C ASN A 6 -14.96 26.18 -6.11
N ILE A 7 -14.15 27.18 -5.71
CA ILE A 7 -12.83 26.96 -5.12
C ILE A 7 -12.87 26.20 -3.79
N ASN A 8 -13.94 26.33 -3.00
CA ASN A 8 -14.10 25.62 -1.72
C ASN A 8 -14.29 24.11 -1.94
N GLU A 9 -15.18 23.75 -2.85
CA GLU A 9 -15.40 22.36 -3.25
C GLU A 9 -14.14 21.77 -3.92
N PHE A 10 -13.44 22.59 -4.72
CA PHE A 10 -12.22 22.16 -5.40
C PHE A 10 -11.12 21.85 -4.40
N ALA A 11 -10.85 22.73 -3.42
CA ALA A 11 -9.88 22.46 -2.36
C ALA A 11 -10.22 21.17 -1.61
N ASN A 12 -11.47 20.91 -1.29
CA ASN A 12 -11.90 19.69 -0.62
C ASN A 12 -11.69 18.43 -1.49
N ASN A 13 -11.83 18.53 -2.81
CA ASN A 13 -11.57 17.44 -3.76
C ASN A 13 -10.08 17.15 -4.00
N LEU A 14 -9.20 18.00 -3.49
CA LEU A 14 -7.75 17.92 -3.66
C LEU A 14 -7.00 17.49 -2.40
N ILE A 15 -7.68 17.00 -1.36
CA ILE A 15 -7.00 16.51 -0.14
C ILE A 15 -6.03 15.38 -0.53
N PRO A 16 -4.70 15.55 -0.33
CA PRO A 16 -3.70 14.64 -0.91
C PRO A 16 -3.68 13.23 -0.32
N GLU A 17 -4.26 13.05 0.86
CA GLU A 17 -4.36 11.79 1.58
C GLU A 17 -5.52 10.92 1.06
N ASN A 18 -6.50 11.52 0.38
CA ASN A 18 -7.65 10.83 -0.15
C ASN A 18 -7.31 10.18 -1.50
N PHE A 19 -7.31 8.84 -1.54
CA PHE A 19 -7.23 8.08 -2.79
C PHE A 19 -8.64 7.79 -3.32
N LEU A 20 -8.74 7.67 -4.65
CA LEU A 20 -10.02 7.38 -5.30
C LEU A 20 -10.42 5.92 -5.05
N SER A 21 -11.68 5.72 -4.74
CA SER A 21 -12.36 4.43 -4.66
C SER A 21 -13.08 4.09 -5.96
N THR A 22 -13.57 2.88 -6.09
CA THR A 22 -14.38 2.45 -7.26
C THR A 22 -15.65 3.28 -7.45
N GLY A 23 -16.15 3.94 -6.39
CA GLY A 23 -17.27 4.88 -6.44
C GLY A 23 -16.92 6.22 -7.11
N ASP A 24 -15.64 6.52 -7.31
CA ASP A 24 -15.18 7.82 -7.84
C ASP A 24 -14.84 7.75 -9.34
N ARG A 25 -15.47 6.84 -10.10
CA ARG A 25 -15.23 6.63 -11.55
C ARG A 25 -15.42 7.91 -12.38
N ASN A 26 -16.26 8.81 -11.96
CA ASN A 26 -16.53 10.07 -12.65
C ASN A 26 -15.37 11.08 -12.64
N VAL A 27 -14.39 10.89 -11.78
CA VAL A 27 -13.17 11.72 -11.67
C VAL A 27 -11.90 10.92 -11.90
N TYR A 28 -12.01 9.59 -12.03
CA TYR A 28 -10.87 8.73 -12.30
C TYR A 28 -10.29 8.94 -13.70
N VAL A 29 -8.97 9.04 -13.77
CA VAL A 29 -8.19 9.06 -15.02
C VAL A 29 -7.37 7.78 -15.11
N PRO A 30 -7.50 6.97 -16.16
CA PRO A 30 -6.82 5.69 -16.30
C PRO A 30 -5.35 5.84 -16.73
N ILE A 31 -4.56 6.50 -15.92
CA ILE A 31 -3.16 6.84 -16.17
C ILE A 31 -2.30 5.60 -16.49
N TYR A 32 -2.61 4.48 -15.88
CA TYR A 32 -1.84 3.23 -15.98
C TYR A 32 -2.62 2.13 -16.71
N ASP A 33 -3.50 2.51 -17.65
CA ASP A 33 -4.38 1.55 -18.31
C ASP A 33 -3.60 0.43 -19.02
N ASP A 34 -2.51 0.75 -19.71
CA ASP A 34 -1.66 -0.24 -20.38
C ASP A 34 -0.99 -1.20 -19.39
N ILE A 35 -0.55 -0.67 -18.23
CA ILE A 35 0.03 -1.48 -17.16
C ILE A 35 -1.04 -2.41 -16.59
N LEU A 36 -2.24 -1.88 -16.31
CA LEU A 36 -3.34 -2.66 -15.75
C LEU A 36 -3.85 -3.71 -16.74
N LYS A 37 -3.97 -3.40 -18.03
CA LYS A 37 -4.31 -4.38 -19.07
C LYS A 37 -3.30 -5.51 -19.11
N SER A 38 -2.01 -5.18 -19.22
CA SER A 38 -0.96 -6.19 -19.20
C SER A 38 -0.93 -7.02 -17.92
N LEU A 39 -1.21 -6.43 -16.76
CA LEU A 39 -1.31 -7.16 -15.49
C LEU A 39 -2.52 -8.10 -15.46
N ARG A 40 -3.67 -7.68 -16.01
CA ARG A 40 -4.86 -8.53 -16.15
C ARG A 40 -4.58 -9.73 -17.04
N ASP A 41 -3.95 -9.50 -18.20
CA ASP A 41 -3.59 -10.57 -19.13
C ASP A 41 -2.66 -11.59 -18.46
N MET A 42 -1.66 -11.14 -17.71
CA MET A 42 -0.77 -12.04 -16.97
C MET A 42 -1.54 -12.85 -15.92
N VAL A 43 -2.41 -12.22 -15.14
CA VAL A 43 -3.20 -12.88 -14.07
C VAL A 43 -4.15 -13.92 -14.66
N ILE A 44 -4.81 -13.62 -15.77
CA ILE A 44 -5.81 -14.49 -16.39
C ILE A 44 -5.15 -15.68 -17.09
N ASN A 45 -4.05 -15.46 -17.81
CA ASN A 45 -3.38 -16.49 -18.61
C ASN A 45 -2.47 -17.41 -17.80
N ASP A 46 -2.06 -17.00 -16.61
CA ASP A 46 -1.24 -17.84 -15.72
C ASP A 46 -2.07 -19.02 -15.16
N GLN A 47 -1.46 -20.22 -15.12
CA GLN A 47 -2.10 -21.43 -14.63
C GLN A 47 -1.67 -21.81 -13.21
N VAL A 48 -0.67 -21.11 -12.63
CA VAL A 48 -0.15 -21.42 -11.30
C VAL A 48 -1.03 -20.78 -10.22
N GLU A 49 -1.64 -21.60 -9.38
CA GLU A 49 -2.55 -21.14 -8.31
C GLU A 49 -1.89 -20.20 -7.32
N SER A 50 -0.63 -20.44 -6.96
CA SER A 50 0.12 -19.65 -5.99
C SER A 50 0.92 -18.51 -6.60
N GLN A 51 0.70 -18.16 -7.88
CA GLN A 51 1.49 -17.14 -8.58
C GLN A 51 1.41 -15.77 -7.91
N SER A 52 2.58 -15.13 -7.79
CA SER A 52 2.71 -13.76 -7.28
C SER A 52 3.13 -12.82 -8.42
N PHE A 53 2.37 -11.74 -8.57
CA PHE A 53 2.65 -10.64 -9.51
C PHE A 53 3.07 -9.41 -8.71
N PHE A 54 4.17 -8.79 -9.11
CA PHE A 54 4.71 -7.65 -8.36
C PHE A 54 4.46 -6.33 -9.06
N VAL A 55 4.08 -5.32 -8.26
CA VAL A 55 3.94 -3.94 -8.71
C VAL A 55 4.82 -3.05 -7.84
N ALA A 56 5.54 -2.14 -8.46
CA ALA A 56 6.45 -1.21 -7.79
C ALA A 56 6.21 0.23 -8.27
N GLY A 57 6.69 1.20 -7.52
CA GLY A 57 6.61 2.62 -7.85
C GLY A 57 6.78 3.48 -6.62
N GLN A 58 7.18 4.72 -6.80
CA GLN A 58 7.37 5.66 -5.69
C GLN A 58 6.05 5.93 -4.95
N PRO A 59 6.10 6.25 -3.63
CA PRO A 59 4.93 6.70 -2.90
C PRO A 59 4.30 7.93 -3.55
N GLY A 60 2.99 7.88 -3.80
CA GLY A 60 2.25 9.00 -4.41
C GLY A 60 2.08 8.92 -5.93
N THR A 61 2.61 7.89 -6.60
CA THR A 61 2.40 7.69 -8.06
C THR A 61 0.99 7.20 -8.42
N GLY A 62 0.12 6.90 -7.44
CA GLY A 62 -1.26 6.47 -7.71
C GLY A 62 -1.47 4.96 -7.75
N LYS A 63 -0.52 4.13 -7.30
CA LYS A 63 -0.65 2.65 -7.26
C LYS A 63 -1.94 2.18 -6.60
N THR A 64 -2.22 2.63 -5.37
CA THR A 64 -3.44 2.28 -4.63
C THR A 64 -4.70 2.57 -5.44
N THR A 65 -4.77 3.76 -6.05
CA THR A 65 -5.90 4.11 -6.93
C THR A 65 -5.96 3.16 -8.12
N ALA A 66 -4.84 2.93 -8.82
CA ALA A 66 -4.81 2.03 -9.97
C ALA A 66 -5.21 0.59 -9.59
N LEU A 67 -4.73 0.07 -8.45
CA LEU A 67 -5.09 -1.26 -7.95
C LEU A 67 -6.56 -1.36 -7.54
N ASN A 68 -7.18 -0.28 -7.05
CA ASN A 68 -8.64 -0.24 -6.80
C ASN A 68 -9.44 -0.37 -8.11
N PHE A 69 -8.90 0.13 -9.23
CA PHE A 69 -9.52 0.03 -10.55
C PHE A 69 -8.98 -1.14 -11.40
N PHE A 70 -8.09 -1.96 -10.83
CA PHE A 70 -7.60 -3.17 -11.50
C PHE A 70 -8.71 -4.19 -11.81
N PRO A 71 -9.67 -4.48 -10.89
CA PRO A 71 -10.78 -5.36 -11.19
C PRO A 71 -11.65 -4.80 -12.33
N ASP A 72 -11.84 -5.62 -13.35
CA ASP A 72 -12.81 -5.38 -14.39
C ASP A 72 -13.70 -6.63 -14.56
N ARG A 73 -14.69 -6.56 -15.46
CA ARG A 73 -15.61 -7.68 -15.70
C ARG A 73 -14.88 -8.97 -16.06
N THR A 74 -13.78 -8.89 -16.81
CA THR A 74 -13.03 -10.06 -17.24
C THR A 74 -12.37 -10.75 -16.05
N VAL A 75 -11.66 -9.98 -15.20
CA VAL A 75 -11.03 -10.53 -14.00
C VAL A 75 -12.09 -11.07 -13.03
N GLU A 76 -13.19 -10.33 -12.82
CA GLU A 76 -14.29 -10.72 -11.92
C GLU A 76 -15.05 -11.96 -12.40
N THR A 77 -14.97 -12.28 -13.69
CA THR A 77 -15.54 -13.56 -14.21
C THR A 77 -14.73 -14.75 -13.74
N HIS A 78 -13.40 -14.64 -13.69
CA HIS A 78 -12.49 -15.74 -13.34
C HIS A 78 -12.19 -15.82 -11.84
N TYR A 79 -12.14 -14.67 -11.16
CA TYR A 79 -11.65 -14.58 -9.78
C TYR A 79 -12.65 -13.94 -8.82
N SER A 80 -12.67 -14.45 -7.60
CA SER A 80 -13.15 -13.71 -6.42
C SER A 80 -12.02 -12.85 -5.92
N ILE A 81 -12.24 -11.53 -5.79
CA ILE A 81 -11.16 -10.57 -5.52
C ILE A 81 -11.22 -10.09 -4.09
N LYS A 82 -10.11 -10.23 -3.36
CA LYS A 82 -9.92 -9.68 -2.03
C LYS A 82 -8.82 -8.62 -2.04
N TYR A 83 -9.18 -7.37 -1.76
CA TYR A 83 -8.23 -6.28 -1.60
C TYR A 83 -7.85 -6.15 -0.12
N ILE A 84 -6.56 -6.18 0.18
CA ILE A 84 -6.00 -6.06 1.52
C ILE A 84 -5.02 -4.88 1.55
N ASN A 85 -5.40 -3.81 2.27
CA ASN A 85 -4.48 -2.74 2.58
C ASN A 85 -3.77 -3.06 3.90
N MET A 86 -2.49 -3.43 3.84
CA MET A 86 -1.73 -3.90 4.99
C MET A 86 -1.54 -2.83 6.08
N ARG A 87 -1.56 -1.56 5.72
CA ARG A 87 -1.51 -0.44 6.70
C ARG A 87 -2.69 -0.47 7.68
N ASN A 88 -3.82 -1.03 7.31
CA ASN A 88 -4.97 -1.14 8.21
C ASN A 88 -4.70 -2.12 9.35
N PHE A 89 -3.81 -3.08 9.15
CA PHE A 89 -3.57 -4.21 10.05
C PHE A 89 -2.18 -4.19 10.69
N LEU A 90 -1.20 -3.50 10.10
CA LEU A 90 0.20 -3.47 10.52
C LEU A 90 0.68 -2.06 10.87
N ASP A 91 1.62 -2.00 11.80
CA ASP A 91 2.49 -0.86 11.99
C ASP A 91 3.69 -1.02 11.04
N LEU A 92 3.66 -0.30 9.91
CA LEU A 92 4.69 -0.42 8.87
C LEU A 92 6.08 0.05 9.28
N SER A 93 6.24 0.60 10.50
CA SER A 93 7.55 0.97 11.05
C SER A 93 8.27 -0.19 11.75
N ASP A 94 7.53 -1.26 12.10
CA ASP A 94 8.05 -2.43 12.83
C ASP A 94 7.25 -3.68 12.45
N VAL A 95 7.60 -4.29 11.29
CA VAL A 95 6.92 -5.46 10.73
C VAL A 95 7.87 -6.64 10.61
N ASP A 96 7.43 -7.80 11.05
CA ASP A 96 8.06 -9.12 10.82
C ASP A 96 7.16 -9.99 9.94
N ILE A 97 7.71 -11.09 9.41
CA ILE A 97 6.95 -12.07 8.60
C ILE A 97 5.76 -12.67 9.38
N ILE A 98 5.88 -12.86 10.69
CA ILE A 98 4.82 -13.38 11.54
C ILE A 98 3.67 -12.38 11.59
N ASP A 99 3.97 -11.10 11.79
CA ASP A 99 2.95 -10.04 11.78
C ASP A 99 2.22 -9.99 10.44
N PHE A 100 2.99 -10.10 9.34
CA PHE A 100 2.42 -10.15 7.99
C PHE A 100 1.47 -11.33 7.84
N LEU A 101 1.89 -12.55 8.20
CA LEU A 101 1.08 -13.76 8.06
C LEU A 101 -0.21 -13.69 8.90
N LEU A 102 -0.12 -13.22 10.14
CA LEU A 102 -1.27 -13.03 11.02
C LEU A 102 -2.23 -11.96 10.47
N ALA A 103 -1.71 -10.82 10.02
CA ALA A 103 -2.50 -9.74 9.44
C ALA A 103 -3.17 -10.17 8.13
N PHE A 104 -2.46 -10.90 7.28
CA PHE A 104 -2.99 -11.45 6.03
C PHE A 104 -4.16 -12.40 6.29
N ALA A 105 -3.96 -13.39 7.17
CA ALA A 105 -5.00 -14.36 7.51
C ALA A 105 -6.23 -13.67 8.12
N PHE A 106 -6.02 -12.70 8.99
CA PHE A 106 -7.12 -11.91 9.56
C PHE A 106 -7.88 -11.13 8.50
N ALA A 107 -7.16 -10.37 7.66
CA ALA A 107 -7.79 -9.61 6.59
C ALA A 107 -8.56 -10.49 5.60
N LEU A 108 -8.07 -11.72 5.37
CA LEU A 108 -8.75 -12.71 4.54
C LEU A 108 -10.11 -13.10 5.11
N VAL A 109 -10.15 -13.48 6.40
CA VAL A 109 -11.36 -14.04 7.02
C VAL A 109 -12.30 -13.00 7.63
N GLN A 110 -11.82 -11.77 7.82
CA GLN A 110 -12.59 -10.69 8.45
C GLN A 110 -13.96 -10.49 7.76
N ASN A 111 -15.03 -10.50 8.57
CA ASN A 111 -16.42 -10.39 8.14
C ASN A 111 -16.89 -11.55 7.23
N THR A 112 -16.26 -12.71 7.34
CA THR A 112 -16.68 -13.95 6.69
C THR A 112 -17.12 -15.00 7.71
N PRO A 113 -17.79 -16.07 7.30
CA PRO A 113 -18.13 -17.19 8.19
C PRO A 113 -16.91 -17.90 8.80
N LEU A 114 -15.72 -17.76 8.21
CA LEU A 114 -14.46 -18.37 8.68
C LEU A 114 -13.79 -17.60 9.85
N ASP A 115 -14.23 -16.38 10.09
CA ASP A 115 -13.63 -15.47 11.08
C ASP A 115 -13.59 -16.09 12.49
N LYS A 116 -14.72 -16.66 12.94
CA LYS A 116 -14.84 -17.29 14.27
C LYS A 116 -13.94 -18.53 14.44
N GLU A 117 -13.84 -19.37 13.42
CA GLU A 117 -13.03 -20.59 13.42
C GLU A 117 -11.54 -20.24 13.51
N TYR A 118 -11.09 -19.30 12.68
CA TYR A 118 -9.70 -18.84 12.66
C TYR A 118 -9.27 -18.31 14.04
N TYR A 119 -10.10 -17.45 14.64
CA TYR A 119 -9.82 -16.89 15.95
C TYR A 119 -9.70 -17.92 17.03
N LYS A 120 -10.62 -18.88 17.07
CA LYS A 120 -10.57 -19.98 18.04
C LYS A 120 -9.25 -20.74 17.97
N ARG A 121 -8.77 -21.03 16.77
CA ARG A 121 -7.48 -21.71 16.57
C ARG A 121 -6.28 -20.87 17.04
N LEU A 122 -6.25 -19.57 16.75
CA LEU A 122 -5.17 -18.70 17.23
C LEU A 122 -5.12 -18.63 18.76
N VAL A 123 -6.26 -18.48 19.40
CA VAL A 123 -6.36 -18.45 20.87
C VAL A 123 -5.91 -19.77 21.50
N GLU A 124 -6.28 -20.89 20.90
CA GLU A 124 -5.82 -22.22 21.36
C GLU A 124 -4.29 -22.36 21.29
N ILE A 125 -3.66 -21.86 20.23
CA ILE A 125 -2.20 -21.88 20.08
C ILE A 125 -1.53 -21.00 21.16
N GLN A 126 -2.04 -19.79 21.37
CA GLN A 126 -1.50 -18.89 22.38
C GLN A 126 -1.64 -19.47 23.81
N ARG A 127 -2.77 -20.13 24.11
CA ARG A 127 -2.99 -20.75 25.42
C ARG A 127 -2.06 -21.92 25.66
N LYS A 128 -1.90 -22.81 24.68
CA LYS A 128 -0.95 -23.94 24.81
C LYS A 128 0.46 -23.46 25.09
N HIS A 129 0.87 -22.41 24.38
CA HIS A 129 2.24 -21.88 24.55
C HIS A 129 2.41 -21.12 25.88
N LYS A 130 1.37 -20.42 26.35
CA LYS A 130 1.39 -19.78 27.67
C LYS A 130 1.48 -20.81 28.79
N GLY A 131 0.76 -21.92 28.70
CA GLY A 131 0.90 -23.06 29.59
C GLY A 131 2.31 -23.69 29.57
N GLU A 132 2.90 -23.86 28.38
CA GLU A 132 4.28 -24.36 28.22
C GLU A 132 5.32 -23.41 28.84
N ILE A 133 5.12 -22.09 28.74
CA ILE A 133 5.98 -21.07 29.38
C ILE A 133 5.76 -21.04 30.87
N GLU A 134 4.52 -21.12 31.35
CA GLU A 134 4.19 -21.15 32.76
C GLU A 134 4.74 -22.41 33.44
N GLU A 135 4.65 -23.60 32.82
CA GLU A 135 5.29 -24.83 33.31
C GLU A 135 6.83 -24.74 33.30
N THR A 136 7.41 -24.06 32.32
CA THR A 136 8.87 -23.85 32.26
C THR A 136 9.31 -22.78 33.25
N ALA A 137 8.53 -21.71 33.41
CA ALA A 137 8.76 -20.65 34.39
C ALA A 137 8.52 -21.12 35.83
N GLU A 138 7.54 -21.99 36.09
CA GLU A 138 7.39 -22.62 37.40
C GLU A 138 8.57 -23.53 37.76
N LYS A 139 9.18 -24.18 36.78
CA LYS A 139 10.42 -24.94 36.98
C LYS A 139 11.65 -24.04 37.22
N GLU A 140 11.66 -22.82 36.71
CA GLU A 140 12.73 -21.83 36.91
C GLU A 140 12.42 -20.81 38.02
N SER A 141 11.14 -20.54 38.34
CA SER A 141 10.68 -19.50 39.28
C SER A 141 10.47 -19.92 40.71
N ILE A 142 11.15 -20.98 41.18
CA ILE A 142 11.42 -21.11 42.62
C ILE A 142 12.22 -19.90 43.14
N LYS A 143 12.57 -18.93 42.28
CA LYS A 143 13.39 -17.75 42.66
C LYS A 143 12.97 -16.39 42.07
N ALA A 144 11.69 -16.04 41.91
CA ALA A 144 11.32 -14.60 41.82
C ALA A 144 9.82 -14.40 41.99
N LYS A 145 9.40 -13.84 43.10
CA LYS A 145 8.06 -13.27 43.31
C LYS A 145 7.94 -11.92 42.62
N GLY A 146 6.83 -11.68 41.96
CA GLY A 146 6.37 -10.32 41.71
C GLY A 146 5.44 -10.09 40.55
N ALA A 147 4.19 -9.76 40.88
CA ALA A 147 3.17 -9.02 40.17
C ALA A 147 2.52 -9.66 38.93
N GLY A 148 1.30 -10.17 39.17
CA GLY A 148 0.40 -10.68 38.13
C GLY A 148 -0.46 -9.61 37.47
N VAL A 149 -0.75 -9.85 36.22
CA VAL A 149 -2.01 -9.43 35.59
C VAL A 149 -2.61 -10.70 34.98
N SER A 150 -3.43 -11.38 35.73
CA SER A 150 -4.25 -12.49 35.30
C SER A 150 -5.58 -11.95 34.79
N GLY A 151 -5.68 -11.71 33.47
CA GLY A 151 -6.96 -11.55 32.83
C GLY A 151 -7.45 -12.90 32.31
N GLU A 152 -8.18 -13.66 33.12
CA GLU A 152 -8.90 -14.84 32.65
C GLU A 152 -9.96 -14.43 31.65
N VAL A 153 -9.71 -14.72 30.36
CA VAL A 153 -10.72 -14.58 29.32
C VAL A 153 -11.55 -15.87 29.30
N SER A 154 -12.65 -15.88 30.04
CA SER A 154 -13.65 -16.94 30.02
C SER A 154 -14.29 -17.01 28.61
N LEU A 155 -14.18 -18.18 27.96
CA LEU A 155 -14.82 -18.47 26.67
C LEU A 155 -16.34 -18.69 26.75
N SER A 156 -16.95 -18.53 27.93
CA SER A 156 -18.39 -18.70 28.14
C SER A 156 -19.25 -17.48 27.81
N GLY A 157 -18.62 -16.36 27.41
CA GLY A 157 -19.33 -15.16 27.01
C GLY A 157 -19.56 -15.14 25.50
N GLY A 158 -20.81 -14.97 25.08
CA GLY A 158 -21.25 -15.02 23.68
C GLY A 158 -20.56 -14.05 22.72
N PHE A 159 -21.20 -13.80 21.58
CA PHE A 159 -20.74 -13.00 20.43
C PHE A 159 -20.03 -11.66 20.77
N LEU A 160 -20.46 -10.95 21.84
CA LEU A 160 -19.84 -9.70 22.31
C LEU A 160 -18.42 -9.90 22.85
N ASN A 161 -18.14 -11.02 23.53
CA ASN A 161 -16.80 -11.33 24.04
C ASN A 161 -15.87 -11.74 22.89
N PHE A 162 -16.39 -12.40 21.87
CA PHE A 162 -15.65 -12.71 20.65
C PHE A 162 -15.22 -11.43 19.90
N ILE A 163 -16.13 -10.44 19.75
CA ILE A 163 -15.80 -9.15 19.11
C ILE A 163 -14.75 -8.38 19.92
N LYS A 164 -14.86 -8.35 21.26
CA LYS A 164 -13.87 -7.69 22.12
C LYS A 164 -12.50 -8.37 22.05
N LEU A 165 -12.46 -9.68 22.05
CA LEU A 165 -11.22 -10.46 21.94
C LEU A 165 -10.54 -10.20 20.59
N LYS A 166 -11.32 -10.21 19.52
CA LYS A 166 -10.88 -9.94 18.14
C LYS A 166 -10.32 -8.53 18.02
N ALA A 167 -11.08 -7.52 18.43
CA ALA A 167 -10.65 -6.13 18.37
C ALA A 167 -9.39 -5.89 19.22
N GLY A 168 -9.30 -6.49 20.41
CA GLY A 168 -8.13 -6.42 21.28
C GLY A 168 -6.89 -7.03 20.65
N PHE A 169 -6.98 -8.22 20.07
CA PHE A 169 -5.83 -8.91 19.46
C PHE A 169 -5.17 -8.07 18.38
N PHE A 170 -5.94 -7.56 17.41
CA PHE A 170 -5.37 -6.82 16.28
C PHE A 170 -5.03 -5.37 16.62
N SER A 171 -5.79 -4.74 17.51
CA SER A 171 -5.41 -3.44 18.04
C SER A 171 -4.05 -3.52 18.74
N ASN A 172 -3.85 -4.55 19.58
CA ASN A 172 -2.59 -4.76 20.29
C ASN A 172 -1.45 -5.16 19.32
N LEU A 173 -1.72 -6.04 18.35
CA LEU A 173 -0.72 -6.39 17.33
C LEU A 173 -0.25 -5.16 16.54
N LYS A 174 -1.13 -4.22 16.25
CA LYS A 174 -0.80 -2.99 15.53
C LYS A 174 -0.18 -1.92 16.43
N LEU A 175 -0.69 -1.71 17.64
CA LEU A 175 -0.36 -0.56 18.49
C LEU A 175 0.61 -0.87 19.62
N ASP A 176 0.66 -2.12 20.08
CA ASP A 176 1.47 -2.53 21.23
C ASP A 176 2.71 -3.30 20.80
N ARG A 177 3.87 -2.67 20.99
CA ARG A 177 5.17 -3.26 20.63
C ARG A 177 5.52 -4.49 21.49
N VAL A 178 5.20 -4.46 22.77
CA VAL A 178 5.50 -5.60 23.68
C VAL A 178 4.65 -6.79 23.28
N TYR A 179 3.37 -6.57 23.00
CA TYR A 179 2.48 -7.61 22.54
C TYR A 179 2.94 -8.22 21.20
N ARG A 180 3.42 -7.39 20.24
CA ARG A 180 4.00 -7.88 18.99
C ARG A 180 5.21 -8.76 19.23
N GLN A 181 6.15 -8.30 20.05
CA GLN A 181 7.36 -9.08 20.36
C GLN A 181 7.03 -10.43 21.00
N THR A 182 6.14 -10.45 21.99
CA THR A 182 5.66 -11.69 22.61
C THR A 182 5.00 -12.62 21.58
N THR A 183 4.17 -12.07 20.72
CA THR A 183 3.51 -12.84 19.64
C THR A 183 4.54 -13.41 18.66
N ARG A 184 5.54 -12.62 18.27
CA ARG A 184 6.64 -13.08 17.39
C ARG A 184 7.41 -14.24 18.04
N GLU A 185 7.75 -14.16 19.32
CA GLU A 185 8.43 -15.26 20.02
C GLU A 185 7.56 -16.54 20.05
N ILE A 186 6.26 -16.43 20.35
CA ILE A 186 5.32 -17.55 20.31
C ILE A 186 5.30 -18.27 18.96
N PHE A 187 5.33 -17.50 17.87
CA PHE A 187 5.20 -18.05 16.51
C PHE A 187 6.53 -18.24 15.78
N LYS A 188 7.67 -17.89 16.38
CA LYS A 188 8.99 -17.93 15.74
C LYS A 188 9.32 -19.30 15.12
N LEU A 189 9.11 -20.37 15.89
CA LEU A 189 9.32 -21.75 15.43
C LEU A 189 8.08 -22.35 14.75
N LYS A 190 6.97 -21.61 14.69
CA LYS A 190 5.67 -22.06 14.17
C LYS A 190 5.32 -21.41 12.82
N LYS A 191 6.28 -20.77 12.14
CA LYS A 191 6.05 -20.15 10.81
C LYS A 191 5.47 -21.15 9.78
N PRO A 192 6.00 -22.39 9.63
CA PRO A 192 5.41 -23.39 8.75
C PRO A 192 3.95 -23.67 9.09
N PHE A 193 3.64 -23.81 10.38
CA PHE A 193 2.28 -24.02 10.86
C PHE A 193 1.35 -22.85 10.50
N LEU A 194 1.81 -21.59 10.66
CA LEU A 194 1.03 -20.42 10.25
C LEU A 194 0.74 -20.42 8.75
N ARG A 195 1.73 -20.73 7.93
CA ARG A 195 1.55 -20.88 6.48
C ARG A 195 0.52 -21.95 6.16
N ASP A 196 0.61 -23.13 6.78
CA ASP A 196 -0.28 -24.25 6.52
C ASP A 196 -1.71 -23.94 6.99
N LEU A 197 -1.87 -23.26 8.13
CA LEU A 197 -3.15 -22.74 8.60
C LEU A 197 -3.76 -21.74 7.61
N ILE A 198 -2.94 -20.84 7.06
CA ILE A 198 -3.42 -19.88 6.06
C ILE A 198 -3.84 -20.61 4.78
N ASN A 199 -3.07 -21.58 4.33
CA ASN A 199 -3.41 -22.37 3.15
C ASN A 199 -4.72 -23.15 3.34
N GLU A 200 -4.97 -23.71 4.53
CA GLU A 200 -6.26 -24.32 4.86
C GLU A 200 -7.41 -23.30 4.83
N LEU A 201 -7.17 -22.08 5.31
CA LEU A 201 -8.17 -21.00 5.24
C LEU A 201 -8.43 -20.56 3.79
N LEU A 202 -7.41 -20.53 2.94
CA LEU A 202 -7.55 -20.22 1.52
C LEU A 202 -8.37 -21.29 0.79
N ASP A 203 -8.12 -22.57 1.06
CA ASP A 203 -8.90 -23.69 0.52
C ASP A 203 -10.39 -23.56 0.95
N LYS A 204 -10.65 -23.29 2.24
CA LYS A 204 -12.02 -23.07 2.75
C LYS A 204 -12.68 -21.79 2.20
N TYR A 205 -11.88 -20.74 1.94
CA TYR A 205 -12.38 -19.51 1.35
C TYR A 205 -12.83 -19.76 -0.09
N ASN A 206 -12.03 -20.46 -0.88
CA ASN A 206 -12.37 -20.85 -2.25
C ASN A 206 -13.65 -21.70 -2.27
N GLU A 207 -13.76 -22.67 -1.39
CA GLU A 207 -14.92 -23.57 -1.32
C GLU A 207 -16.22 -22.84 -0.91
N LYS A 208 -16.17 -22.04 0.17
CA LYS A 208 -17.38 -21.52 0.84
C LYS A 208 -17.77 -20.09 0.45
N ILE A 209 -16.83 -19.29 -0.06
CA ILE A 209 -17.01 -17.85 -0.23
C ILE A 209 -16.81 -17.42 -1.68
N ALA A 210 -15.83 -17.97 -2.36
CA ALA A 210 -15.48 -17.55 -3.72
C ALA A 210 -16.49 -17.96 -4.81
N GLY A 211 -17.51 -18.77 -4.46
CA GLY A 211 -18.59 -19.13 -5.39
C GLY A 211 -18.12 -19.92 -6.60
N GLY A 212 -17.15 -20.82 -6.43
CA GLY A 212 -16.54 -21.63 -7.49
C GLY A 212 -15.46 -20.92 -8.30
N LYS A 213 -15.12 -19.68 -7.98
CA LYS A 213 -14.01 -18.94 -8.58
C LYS A 213 -12.74 -19.13 -7.77
N GLN A 214 -11.58 -18.96 -8.39
CA GLN A 214 -10.33 -18.87 -7.65
C GLN A 214 -10.20 -17.52 -6.94
N LEU A 215 -9.50 -17.50 -5.82
CA LEU A 215 -9.22 -16.26 -5.08
C LEU A 215 -8.01 -15.54 -5.67
N LEU A 216 -8.19 -14.26 -5.98
CA LEU A 216 -7.12 -13.32 -6.29
C LEU A 216 -7.00 -12.30 -5.14
N VAL A 217 -5.86 -12.23 -4.50
CA VAL A 217 -5.60 -11.27 -3.40
C VAL A 217 -4.74 -10.13 -3.89
N ILE A 218 -5.20 -8.90 -3.72
CA ILE A 218 -4.41 -7.68 -3.95
C ILE A 218 -3.89 -7.20 -2.60
N ILE A 219 -2.56 -7.22 -2.43
CA ILE A 219 -1.88 -6.83 -1.18
C ILE A 219 -1.18 -5.50 -1.42
N ASP A 220 -1.75 -4.43 -0.87
CA ASP A 220 -1.24 -3.07 -1.04
C ASP A 220 -0.59 -2.51 0.22
N ASP A 221 0.13 -1.40 0.05
CA ASP A 221 0.84 -0.61 1.07
C ASP A 221 2.13 -1.26 1.64
N LEU A 222 2.58 -2.43 1.18
CA LEU A 222 3.89 -2.97 1.55
C LEU A 222 5.05 -2.20 0.93
N ASP A 223 4.82 -1.47 -0.15
CA ASP A 223 5.78 -0.53 -0.76
C ASP A 223 6.14 0.65 0.15
N LYS A 224 5.41 0.85 1.25
CA LYS A 224 5.64 1.90 2.24
C LYS A 224 6.55 1.49 3.40
N LEU A 225 6.98 0.23 3.45
CA LEU A 225 8.05 -0.21 4.33
C LEU A 225 9.33 0.59 4.02
N LYS A 226 10.00 1.08 5.05
CA LYS A 226 11.16 1.98 4.90
C LYS A 226 12.47 1.36 5.38
N ASP A 227 12.38 0.45 6.32
CA ASP A 227 13.55 -0.18 6.91
C ASP A 227 14.02 -1.34 6.04
N VAL A 228 15.23 -1.23 5.47
CA VAL A 228 15.79 -2.22 4.54
C VAL A 228 15.94 -3.61 5.18
N PRO A 229 16.45 -3.76 6.42
CA PRO A 229 16.46 -5.04 7.13
C PRO A 229 15.08 -5.70 7.22
N GLN A 230 14.05 -4.96 7.59
CA GLN A 230 12.69 -5.49 7.66
C GLN A 230 12.18 -5.95 6.29
N ILE A 231 12.43 -5.17 5.25
CA ILE A 231 12.00 -5.49 3.90
C ILE A 231 12.71 -6.77 3.43
N ASN A 232 14.01 -6.89 3.65
CA ASN A 232 14.77 -8.09 3.31
C ASN A 232 14.30 -9.30 4.10
N SER A 233 14.04 -9.14 5.40
CA SER A 233 13.47 -10.21 6.23
C SER A 233 12.16 -10.75 5.68
N ILE A 234 11.26 -9.88 5.19
CA ILE A 234 9.96 -10.28 4.65
C ILE A 234 10.06 -10.88 3.25
N PHE A 235 10.71 -10.17 2.32
CA PHE A 235 10.64 -10.49 0.89
C PHE A 235 11.79 -11.36 0.38
N ILE A 236 12.90 -11.46 1.13
CA ILE A 236 14.08 -12.23 0.75
C ILE A 236 14.23 -13.46 1.64
N ASP A 237 14.42 -13.25 2.96
CA ASP A 237 14.75 -14.34 3.89
C ASP A 237 13.56 -15.27 4.17
N ASN A 238 12.34 -14.72 4.20
CA ASN A 238 11.11 -15.45 4.48
C ASN A 238 10.14 -15.48 3.29
N ARG A 239 10.61 -15.23 2.08
CA ARG A 239 9.78 -15.16 0.86
C ARG A 239 8.90 -16.39 0.64
N ASP A 240 9.41 -17.58 0.98
CA ASP A 240 8.69 -18.84 0.77
C ASP A 240 7.37 -18.90 1.54
N TYR A 241 7.29 -18.23 2.71
CA TYR A 241 6.05 -18.16 3.48
C TYR A 241 4.98 -17.31 2.82
N ILE A 242 5.36 -16.32 1.99
CA ILE A 242 4.41 -15.47 1.26
C ILE A 242 4.08 -16.10 -0.09
N PHE A 243 5.10 -16.54 -0.81
CA PHE A 243 4.94 -16.96 -2.20
C PHE A 243 4.27 -18.33 -2.33
N SER A 244 4.41 -19.20 -1.33
CA SER A 244 3.75 -20.49 -1.28
C SER A 244 2.29 -20.47 -0.81
N LEU A 245 1.72 -19.30 -0.50
CA LEU A 245 0.29 -19.19 -0.18
C LEU A 245 -0.56 -19.56 -1.40
N LYS A 246 -1.52 -20.46 -1.22
CA LYS A 246 -2.38 -21.06 -2.26
C LYS A 246 -3.45 -20.07 -2.77
N CYS A 247 -3.02 -18.95 -3.28
CA CYS A 247 -3.86 -17.99 -4.00
C CYS A 247 -3.01 -17.18 -4.97
N LYS A 248 -3.60 -16.71 -6.05
CA LYS A 248 -2.93 -15.69 -6.87
C LYS A 248 -2.85 -14.38 -6.11
N LYS A 249 -1.71 -13.68 -6.24
CA LYS A 249 -1.43 -12.46 -5.49
C LYS A 249 -0.87 -11.38 -6.38
N ILE A 250 -1.39 -10.16 -6.23
CA ILE A 250 -0.74 -8.92 -6.72
C ILE A 250 -0.20 -8.22 -5.49
N ILE A 251 1.11 -8.00 -5.44
CA ILE A 251 1.80 -7.47 -4.25
C ILE A 251 2.49 -6.15 -4.60
N SER A 252 2.16 -5.07 -3.88
CA SER A 252 2.92 -3.83 -3.97
C SER A 252 4.23 -3.98 -3.18
N ILE A 253 5.36 -3.74 -3.84
CA ILE A 253 6.70 -3.88 -3.24
C ILE A 253 7.48 -2.56 -3.27
N PRO A 254 8.42 -2.35 -2.33
CA PRO A 254 9.35 -1.23 -2.37
C PRO A 254 10.12 -1.19 -3.69
N THR A 255 10.34 0.01 -4.24
CA THR A 255 10.92 0.20 -5.58
C THR A 255 12.30 -0.44 -5.72
N TYR A 256 13.13 -0.42 -4.66
CA TYR A 256 14.47 -1.02 -4.75
C TYR A 256 14.44 -2.54 -4.92
N LEU A 257 13.42 -3.23 -4.39
CA LEU A 257 13.24 -4.68 -4.59
C LEU A 257 12.98 -5.06 -6.04
N SER A 258 12.49 -4.14 -6.85
CA SER A 258 12.27 -4.41 -8.28
C SER A 258 13.55 -4.69 -9.06
N LYS A 259 14.72 -4.43 -8.45
CA LYS A 259 16.05 -4.70 -8.99
C LYS A 259 16.81 -5.77 -8.18
N ALA A 260 16.25 -6.26 -7.08
CA ALA A 260 16.88 -7.30 -6.25
C ALA A 260 16.87 -8.65 -7.00
N PRO A 261 18.03 -9.32 -7.18
CA PRO A 261 18.11 -10.56 -7.95
C PRO A 261 17.15 -11.64 -7.47
N GLU A 262 16.92 -11.72 -6.15
CA GLU A 262 16.05 -12.71 -5.53
C GLU A 262 14.59 -12.53 -5.97
N ILE A 263 14.12 -11.29 -6.10
CA ILE A 263 12.78 -10.98 -6.56
C ILE A 263 12.69 -11.07 -8.08
N VAL A 264 13.68 -10.57 -8.79
CA VAL A 264 13.74 -10.63 -10.26
C VAL A 264 13.74 -12.09 -10.74
N ASN A 265 14.55 -12.96 -10.11
CA ASN A 265 14.60 -14.38 -10.46
C ASN A 265 13.28 -15.09 -10.15
N TYR A 266 12.63 -14.77 -9.02
CA TYR A 266 11.31 -15.31 -8.69
C TYR A 266 10.23 -14.83 -9.66
N SER A 267 10.30 -13.57 -10.08
CA SER A 267 9.38 -12.97 -11.05
C SER A 267 9.80 -13.17 -12.51
N SER A 268 10.79 -14.04 -12.79
CA SER A 268 11.37 -14.22 -14.14
C SER A 268 10.33 -14.50 -15.23
N GLN A 269 9.23 -15.15 -14.87
CA GLN A 269 8.11 -15.45 -15.77
C GLN A 269 7.26 -14.20 -16.06
N TYR A 270 7.13 -13.28 -15.10
CA TYR A 270 6.31 -12.08 -15.21
C TYR A 270 7.07 -10.83 -14.76
N PRO A 271 7.29 -9.86 -15.63
CA PRO A 271 8.04 -8.66 -15.29
C PRO A 271 7.30 -7.81 -14.24
N ILE A 272 8.09 -7.26 -13.30
CA ILE A 272 7.58 -6.35 -12.28
C ILE A 272 7.03 -5.10 -12.96
N ARG A 273 5.77 -4.76 -12.72
CA ARG A 273 5.12 -3.58 -13.30
C ARG A 273 5.44 -2.34 -12.48
N GLN A 274 6.04 -1.36 -13.14
CA GLN A 274 6.42 -0.11 -12.48
C GLN A 274 5.45 1.02 -12.80
N PHE A 275 4.86 1.59 -11.76
CA PHE A 275 3.95 2.73 -11.85
C PHE A 275 4.77 4.03 -11.82
N VAL A 276 5.17 4.47 -13.00
CA VAL A 276 6.00 5.67 -13.20
C VAL A 276 5.44 6.49 -14.36
N LEU A 277 5.28 7.78 -14.16
CA LEU A 277 4.98 8.76 -15.20
C LEU A 277 6.22 9.60 -15.48
N ARG A 278 6.80 9.46 -16.66
CA ARG A 278 7.91 10.31 -17.10
C ARG A 278 7.36 11.58 -17.73
N LEU A 279 7.84 12.73 -17.24
CA LEU A 279 7.51 14.06 -17.77
C LEU A 279 8.67 14.71 -18.51
N ASN A 280 9.88 14.16 -18.36
CA ASN A 280 11.08 14.65 -19.00
C ASN A 280 11.86 13.48 -19.58
N HIS A 281 12.60 13.79 -20.62
CA HIS A 281 13.57 12.88 -21.18
C HIS A 281 14.68 12.58 -20.16
N ASN A 282 15.21 11.36 -20.20
CA ASN A 282 16.39 10.99 -19.42
C ASN A 282 17.65 11.57 -20.09
N PRO A 283 18.34 12.56 -19.48
CA PRO A 283 19.48 13.22 -20.11
C PRO A 283 20.69 12.29 -20.37
N PHE A 284 20.67 11.08 -19.81
CA PHE A 284 21.75 10.09 -19.99
C PHE A 284 21.54 9.13 -21.16
N THR A 285 20.40 9.21 -21.88
CA THR A 285 20.06 8.28 -22.97
C THR A 285 20.17 8.91 -24.37
N GLY A 286 20.83 10.08 -24.49
CA GLY A 286 20.94 10.82 -25.75
C GLY A 286 19.69 11.65 -26.05
N GLU A 287 19.46 12.06 -27.33
CA GLU A 287 18.29 12.82 -27.68
C GLU A 287 17.02 12.00 -27.65
N PRO A 288 15.87 12.57 -27.21
CA PRO A 288 14.61 11.84 -27.12
C PRO A 288 14.09 11.46 -28.51
N SER A 289 13.67 10.20 -28.65
CA SER A 289 12.96 9.76 -29.83
C SER A 289 11.60 10.45 -29.94
N GLU A 290 11.06 10.49 -31.18
CA GLU A 290 9.71 11.05 -31.42
C GLU A 290 8.62 10.28 -30.65
N GLU A 291 8.80 8.97 -30.43
CA GLU A 291 7.91 8.15 -29.63
C GLU A 291 7.99 8.56 -28.15
N GLU A 292 9.18 8.79 -27.64
CA GLU A 292 9.38 9.25 -26.26
C GLU A 292 8.76 10.64 -26.03
N LYS A 293 8.95 11.59 -26.95
CA LYS A 293 8.32 12.90 -26.90
C LYS A 293 6.79 12.81 -26.86
N LYS A 294 6.20 11.98 -27.74
CA LYS A 294 4.75 11.74 -27.75
C LYS A 294 4.26 11.15 -26.43
N LYS A 295 5.01 10.20 -25.84
CA LYS A 295 4.65 9.59 -24.57
C LYS A 295 4.74 10.58 -23.42
N ILE A 296 5.76 11.44 -23.39
CA ILE A 296 5.88 12.52 -22.41
C ILE A 296 4.67 13.46 -22.48
N GLU A 297 4.30 13.89 -23.68
CA GLU A 297 3.14 14.78 -23.86
C GLU A 297 1.83 14.09 -23.48
N ALA A 298 1.64 12.84 -23.84
CA ALA A 298 0.49 12.05 -23.40
C ALA A 298 0.40 11.97 -21.87
N ASN A 299 1.53 11.76 -21.18
CA ASN A 299 1.58 11.73 -19.71
C ASN A 299 1.21 13.10 -19.12
N ARG A 300 1.63 14.21 -19.73
CA ARG A 300 1.23 15.57 -19.32
C ARG A 300 -0.27 15.77 -19.45
N CYS A 301 -0.86 15.37 -20.59
CA CYS A 301 -2.30 15.41 -20.80
C CYS A 301 -3.05 14.63 -19.70
N LEU A 302 -2.62 13.40 -19.38
CA LEU A 302 -3.23 12.60 -18.30
C LEU A 302 -3.16 13.30 -16.94
N LEU A 303 -2.04 13.97 -16.61
CA LEU A 303 -1.94 14.73 -15.36
C LEU A 303 -2.83 15.98 -15.34
N ARG A 304 -2.99 16.64 -16.49
CA ARG A 304 -3.94 17.75 -16.67
C ARG A 304 -5.37 17.27 -16.42
N ASP A 305 -5.72 16.10 -16.95
CA ASP A 305 -7.03 15.48 -16.76
C ASP A 305 -7.28 15.08 -15.28
N VAL A 306 -6.23 14.66 -14.55
CA VAL A 306 -6.35 14.38 -13.11
C VAL A 306 -6.92 15.57 -12.33
N ILE A 307 -6.53 16.78 -12.69
CA ILE A 307 -7.02 18.00 -12.04
C ILE A 307 -8.37 18.42 -12.64
N ASN A 308 -8.49 18.48 -13.95
CA ASN A 308 -9.69 18.96 -14.64
C ASN A 308 -10.92 18.08 -14.40
N ASN A 309 -10.76 16.76 -14.30
CA ASN A 309 -11.89 15.87 -14.01
C ASN A 309 -12.51 16.10 -12.63
N ARG A 310 -11.83 16.80 -11.72
CA ARG A 310 -12.35 17.20 -10.41
C ARG A 310 -13.19 18.48 -10.46
N ILE A 311 -13.20 19.18 -11.59
CA ILE A 311 -13.90 20.45 -11.82
C ILE A 311 -15.19 20.16 -12.61
N ALA A 312 -16.26 20.85 -12.30
CA ALA A 312 -17.52 20.74 -13.04
C ALA A 312 -17.40 21.35 -14.43
N GLY A 313 -18.11 20.79 -15.42
CA GLY A 313 -18.08 21.29 -16.77
C GLY A 313 -18.52 22.76 -16.85
N GLY A 314 -17.83 23.54 -17.69
CA GLY A 314 -18.07 24.98 -17.88
C GLY A 314 -17.52 25.89 -16.76
N VAL A 315 -16.83 25.32 -15.75
CA VAL A 315 -16.21 26.10 -14.67
C VAL A 315 -14.69 26.09 -14.87
N SER A 316 -14.03 27.25 -14.69
CA SER A 316 -12.57 27.38 -14.69
C SER A 316 -12.10 27.85 -13.32
N LEU A 317 -11.43 26.94 -12.58
CA LEU A 317 -10.95 27.17 -11.21
C LEU A 317 -9.41 27.33 -11.12
N ILE A 318 -8.70 27.02 -12.21
CA ILE A 318 -7.24 27.14 -12.32
C ILE A 318 -6.91 27.62 -13.73
N ASP A 319 -5.89 28.47 -13.86
CA ASP A 319 -5.36 28.89 -15.15
C ASP A 319 -4.52 27.77 -15.78
N ASP A 320 -4.52 27.69 -17.11
CA ASP A 320 -3.75 26.67 -17.84
C ASP A 320 -2.25 26.79 -17.55
N GLU A 321 -1.70 28.01 -17.50
CA GLU A 321 -0.31 28.27 -17.14
C GLU A 321 0.00 27.81 -15.69
N ALA A 322 -0.92 28.04 -14.76
CA ALA A 322 -0.81 27.58 -13.37
C ALA A 322 -0.79 26.07 -13.27
N LEU A 323 -1.65 25.41 -14.05
CA LEU A 323 -1.70 23.93 -14.09
C LEU A 323 -0.43 23.34 -14.70
N GLU A 324 0.10 23.92 -15.78
CA GLU A 324 1.36 23.49 -16.40
C GLU A 324 2.54 23.65 -15.43
N GLU A 325 2.62 24.77 -14.70
CA GLU A 325 3.67 24.96 -13.67
C GLU A 325 3.56 23.90 -12.57
N ALA A 326 2.33 23.58 -12.11
CA ALA A 326 2.12 22.53 -11.12
C ALA A 326 2.52 21.13 -11.63
N ILE A 327 2.19 20.81 -12.89
CA ILE A 327 2.58 19.55 -13.56
C ILE A 327 4.10 19.44 -13.62
N ASN A 328 4.79 20.49 -14.09
CA ASN A 328 6.25 20.52 -14.19
C ASN A 328 6.92 20.25 -12.84
N LYS A 329 6.42 20.87 -11.78
CA LYS A 329 7.00 20.74 -10.42
C LYS A 329 6.57 19.48 -9.69
N SER A 330 5.59 18.76 -10.20
CA SER A 330 5.16 17.46 -9.63
C SER A 330 6.11 16.31 -9.91
N ALA A 331 7.00 16.47 -10.91
CA ALA A 331 7.91 15.43 -11.42
C ALA A 331 7.18 14.10 -11.79
N GLY A 332 5.92 14.17 -12.22
CA GLY A 332 5.10 12.99 -12.53
C GLY A 332 4.51 12.26 -11.31
N ILE A 333 4.71 12.79 -10.10
CA ILE A 333 4.14 12.22 -8.88
C ILE A 333 2.76 12.82 -8.66
N ILE A 334 1.72 12.03 -8.88
CA ILE A 334 0.30 12.47 -8.82
C ILE A 334 -0.04 13.14 -7.49
N ARG A 335 0.41 12.56 -6.38
CA ARG A 335 0.19 13.16 -5.04
C ARG A 335 0.85 14.52 -4.91
N GLN A 336 2.02 14.73 -5.49
CA GLN A 336 2.68 16.04 -5.47
C GLN A 336 1.92 17.06 -6.32
N LEU A 337 1.45 16.67 -7.51
CA LEU A 337 0.58 17.53 -8.31
C LEU A 337 -0.66 17.96 -7.51
N ILE A 338 -1.39 17.00 -6.96
CA ILE A 338 -2.58 17.27 -6.13
C ILE A 338 -2.23 18.18 -4.96
N ARG A 339 -1.11 17.94 -4.28
CA ARG A 339 -0.66 18.74 -3.12
C ARG A 339 -0.31 20.18 -3.49
N ILE A 340 0.38 20.38 -4.61
CA ILE A 340 0.71 21.73 -5.10
C ILE A 340 -0.57 22.50 -5.39
N VAL A 341 -1.50 21.91 -6.15
CA VAL A 341 -2.78 22.56 -6.49
C VAL A 341 -3.67 22.75 -5.26
N TYR A 342 -3.66 21.80 -4.31
CA TYR A 342 -4.36 21.94 -3.03
C TYR A 342 -3.90 23.15 -2.22
N VAL A 343 -2.58 23.31 -2.04
CA VAL A 343 -2.03 24.43 -1.28
C VAL A 343 -2.38 25.77 -1.94
N ALA A 344 -2.29 25.84 -3.28
CA ALA A 344 -2.71 27.02 -4.03
C ALA A 344 -4.22 27.29 -3.88
N ALA A 345 -5.06 26.27 -3.96
CA ALA A 345 -6.51 26.38 -3.77
C ALA A 345 -6.90 26.86 -2.36
N VAL A 346 -6.20 26.37 -1.33
CA VAL A 346 -6.41 26.79 0.07
C VAL A 346 -6.02 28.28 0.25
N ASN A 347 -4.92 28.72 -0.37
CA ASN A 347 -4.51 30.12 -0.34
C ASN A 347 -5.52 31.05 -1.05
N VAL A 348 -5.91 30.70 -2.26
CA VAL A 348 -6.93 31.41 -3.06
C VAL A 348 -8.26 31.51 -2.28
N ARG A 349 -8.69 30.42 -1.62
CA ARG A 349 -9.87 30.41 -0.75
C ARG A 349 -9.75 31.38 0.42
N ARG A 350 -8.58 31.42 1.08
CA ARG A 350 -8.31 32.33 2.20
C ARG A 350 -8.36 33.82 1.78
N LEU A 351 -7.96 34.10 0.53
CA LEU A 351 -7.97 35.44 -0.06
C LEU A 351 -9.33 35.78 -0.75
N GLU A 352 -10.32 34.89 -0.64
CA GLU A 352 -11.64 35.03 -1.25
C GLU A 352 -11.62 35.18 -2.79
N LEU A 353 -10.55 34.72 -3.42
CA LEU A 353 -10.39 34.69 -4.87
C LEU A 353 -11.15 33.49 -5.45
N LYS A 354 -11.46 33.55 -6.77
CA LYS A 354 -12.30 32.55 -7.42
C LYS A 354 -11.50 31.56 -8.28
N LYS A 355 -10.26 31.88 -8.62
CA LYS A 355 -9.46 31.11 -9.58
C LYS A 355 -7.98 31.11 -9.16
N ILE A 356 -7.32 30.00 -9.38
CA ILE A 356 -5.90 29.81 -9.08
C ILE A 356 -5.07 30.34 -10.25
N SER A 357 -4.18 31.30 -9.98
CA SER A 357 -3.20 31.83 -10.92
C SER A 357 -1.84 31.11 -10.80
N VAL A 358 -0.93 31.38 -11.74
CA VAL A 358 0.45 30.87 -11.68
C VAL A 358 1.20 31.34 -10.45
N ASN A 359 0.93 32.55 -9.97
CA ASN A 359 1.57 33.07 -8.75
C ASN A 359 1.12 32.32 -7.51
N ASP A 360 -0.16 31.93 -7.40
CA ASP A 360 -0.67 31.12 -6.30
C ASP A 360 0.00 29.75 -6.26
N VAL A 361 0.23 29.14 -7.44
CA VAL A 361 0.96 27.87 -7.56
C VAL A 361 2.41 28.03 -7.16
N ARG A 362 3.12 29.08 -7.60
CA ARG A 362 4.51 29.36 -7.20
C ARG A 362 4.66 29.58 -5.71
N GLU A 363 3.75 30.31 -5.08
CA GLU A 363 3.71 30.48 -3.64
C GLU A 363 3.49 29.14 -2.92
N GLY A 364 2.54 28.33 -3.40
CA GLY A 364 2.31 26.99 -2.88
C GLY A 364 3.54 26.08 -2.97
N ILE A 365 4.26 26.10 -4.08
CA ILE A 365 5.52 25.37 -4.26
C ILE A 365 6.59 25.86 -3.28
N HIS A 366 6.70 27.17 -3.08
CA HIS A 366 7.65 27.74 -2.13
C HIS A 366 7.37 27.26 -0.68
N LEU A 367 6.11 27.27 -0.26
CA LEU A 367 5.70 26.77 1.05
C LEU A 367 6.04 25.27 1.22
N LEU A 368 5.75 24.45 0.21
CA LEU A 368 6.07 23.03 0.23
C LEU A 368 7.58 22.76 0.25
N ARG A 369 8.38 23.54 -0.48
CA ARG A 369 9.84 23.45 -0.44
C ARG A 369 10.39 23.75 0.96
N ASN A 370 9.89 24.79 1.62
CA ASN A 370 10.32 25.14 2.97
C ASN A 370 9.99 24.05 3.99
N GLN A 371 8.80 23.43 3.87
CA GLN A 371 8.43 22.27 4.69
C GLN A 371 9.36 21.08 4.46
N LEU A 372 9.70 20.76 3.22
CA LEU A 372 10.61 19.67 2.88
C LEU A 372 12.05 19.97 3.32
N ALA A 373 12.54 21.19 3.13
CA ALA A 373 13.87 21.60 3.55
C ALA A 373 14.08 21.39 5.05
N GLY A 374 13.06 21.69 5.87
CA GLY A 374 13.09 21.44 7.31
C GLY A 374 13.21 19.95 7.71
N THR A 375 12.94 19.03 6.80
CA THR A 375 13.10 17.59 7.03
C THR A 375 14.48 17.04 6.65
N ILE A 376 15.30 17.83 5.94
CA ILE A 376 16.66 17.47 5.53
C ILE A 376 17.64 17.97 6.58
N THR A 377 17.73 17.25 7.69
CA THR A 377 18.51 17.70 8.86
C THR A 377 19.86 16.99 9.02
N SER A 378 20.16 15.92 8.29
CA SER A 378 21.42 15.20 8.40
C SER A 378 22.43 15.63 7.33
N SER A 379 23.68 15.89 7.74
CA SER A 379 24.80 16.20 6.84
C SER A 379 24.93 15.17 5.70
N ASN A 380 24.82 13.88 6.02
CA ASN A 380 24.89 12.79 5.03
C ASN A 380 23.86 12.91 3.90
N LYS A 381 22.64 13.38 4.19
CA LYS A 381 21.61 13.60 3.17
C LYS A 381 21.94 14.80 2.30
N ILE A 382 22.50 15.87 2.88
CA ILE A 382 22.93 17.05 2.16
C ILE A 382 24.10 16.71 1.23
N ASP A 383 25.08 15.93 1.71
CA ASP A 383 26.23 15.50 0.93
C ASP A 383 25.81 14.56 -0.22
N LEU A 384 24.85 13.67 0.02
CA LEU A 384 24.28 12.81 -1.03
C LEU A 384 23.57 13.66 -2.10
N LEU A 385 22.73 14.63 -1.71
CA LEU A 385 22.05 15.52 -2.63
C LEU A 385 23.05 16.36 -3.44
N ASN A 386 24.09 16.89 -2.81
CA ASN A 386 25.16 17.62 -3.50
C ASN A 386 25.89 16.71 -4.49
N THR A 387 26.17 15.44 -4.11
CA THR A 387 26.79 14.45 -5.00
C THR A 387 25.93 14.15 -6.21
N ILE A 388 24.61 13.97 -6.03
CA ILE A 388 23.65 13.72 -7.13
C ILE A 388 23.63 14.94 -8.06
N LEU A 389 23.55 16.17 -7.51
CA LEU A 389 23.49 17.40 -8.28
C LEU A 389 24.79 17.70 -9.04
N THR A 390 25.96 17.46 -8.44
CA THR A 390 27.27 17.79 -9.03
C THR A 390 27.76 16.72 -9.99
N LYS A 391 27.44 15.45 -9.74
CA LYS A 391 27.88 14.32 -10.57
C LYS A 391 26.86 13.87 -11.60
N ASN A 392 25.71 14.55 -11.71
CA ASN A 392 24.60 14.16 -12.59
C ASN A 392 24.23 12.67 -12.48
N ILE A 393 24.33 12.10 -11.26
CA ILE A 393 23.93 10.71 -11.00
C ILE A 393 22.40 10.67 -10.98
N PRO A 394 21.76 9.79 -11.74
CA PRO A 394 20.30 9.64 -11.68
C PRO A 394 19.88 9.17 -10.29
N ALA A 395 18.82 9.79 -9.76
CA ALA A 395 18.23 9.47 -8.46
C ALA A 395 17.60 8.07 -8.40
#